data_2ec555184aba4960d06381a94ec873fa
#
_entry.id   2ec555184aba4960d06381a94ec873fa
#
_cell.length_a   1.000
_cell.length_b   1.000
_cell.length_c   1.000
_cell.angle_alpha   90.00
_cell.angle_beta   90.00
_cell.angle_gamma   90.00
#
_symmetry.space_group_name_H-M   'P 1'
#
loop_
_entity.id
_entity.type
_entity.pdbx_description
1 polymer ?
#
loop_
_entity_poly.entity_id
_entity_poly.type
_entity_poly.pdbx_seq_one_letter_code
_entity_poly.pdbx_strand_id
1 'polypeptide(L)'
;MLTTVASGRVYDYSYCIGMYSQSGQGFWAPQDFVLGSNGRIYVLSRGVEQLGQRISKLNFDQQFHGQFGSVGAEDGRFVWPRSIDLDKSGRVFVSDEHVNRITIFDGEGAYRYHWGRPGAGDGQLNGPSGIAFDSQGILWVVDSLNHRVQSFNQIGEFQSKFGNQGRGDGEFEMPWGICVDGEDNIFVADWGNNRVQKFSSEGECLVQFESSKTGVGDLKGPSGVAVDSDGDVYVTDWGNHRVQIYDSKGIYVTALVGDAQEPSDWAQTYINANPDIIKARRRANLEPEWRFRRPVAVNVDSDNRIIVLESYRHRLQIYNKVRGYEEHSINL
;
A
#
# COMPACT_ATOMS: atom_id res chain seq x y z
N MET A 1 24.67 4.65 5.91
CA MET A 1 23.63 4.18 4.99
C MET A 1 23.26 2.78 5.45
N LEU A 2 22.00 2.48 5.67
CA LEU A 2 21.57 1.15 6.08
C LEU A 2 21.24 0.36 4.83
N THR A 3 21.99 -0.68 4.58
CA THR A 3 21.93 -1.53 3.40
C THR A 3 21.53 -2.94 3.81
N THR A 4 20.52 -3.50 3.17
CA THR A 4 20.14 -4.91 3.29
C THR A 4 20.60 -5.64 2.03
N VAL A 5 21.42 -6.67 2.18
CA VAL A 5 21.90 -7.51 1.08
C VAL A 5 21.37 -8.92 1.25
N ALA A 6 20.72 -9.46 0.22
CA ALA A 6 20.20 -10.82 0.23
C ALA A 6 20.06 -11.38 -1.20
N SER A 7 20.59 -12.56 -1.45
CA SER A 7 20.43 -13.31 -2.71
C SER A 7 20.75 -12.48 -3.96
N GLY A 8 21.86 -11.73 -3.95
CA GLY A 8 22.26 -10.87 -5.07
C GLY A 8 21.46 -9.58 -5.23
N ARG A 9 20.66 -9.22 -4.25
CA ARG A 9 19.85 -7.98 -4.21
C ARG A 9 20.36 -7.08 -3.10
N VAL A 10 20.35 -5.77 -3.37
CA VAL A 10 20.77 -4.74 -2.40
C VAL A 10 19.66 -3.72 -2.27
N TYR A 11 19.28 -3.43 -1.05
CA TYR A 11 18.23 -2.46 -0.70
C TYR A 11 18.83 -1.41 0.23
N ASP A 12 18.95 -0.18 -0.26
CA ASP A 12 19.48 0.95 0.48
C ASP A 12 18.33 1.82 1.00
N TYR A 13 18.26 2.02 2.32
CA TYR A 13 17.38 3.04 2.87
C TYR A 13 17.82 4.42 2.39
N SER A 14 16.87 5.22 1.94
CA SER A 14 17.11 6.57 1.43
C SER A 14 16.67 7.66 2.42
N TYR A 15 15.37 7.86 2.58
CA TYR A 15 14.79 8.85 3.48
C TYR A 15 13.34 8.51 3.80
N CYS A 16 12.69 9.35 4.62
CA CYS A 16 11.26 9.25 4.86
C CYS A 16 10.54 10.56 4.56
N ILE A 17 9.24 10.46 4.27
CA ILE A 17 8.33 11.59 4.01
C ILE A 17 7.14 11.48 4.95
N GLY A 18 6.72 12.57 5.55
CA GLY A 18 5.49 12.62 6.31
C GLY A 18 5.69 12.81 7.80
N MET A 19 4.63 13.18 8.45
CA MET A 19 4.49 13.32 9.91
C MET A 19 3.02 13.18 10.29
N TYR A 20 2.75 12.98 11.57
CA TYR A 20 1.38 13.08 12.07
C TYR A 20 0.82 14.49 11.88
N SER A 21 -0.36 14.59 11.30
CA SER A 21 -1.12 15.82 11.23
C SER A 21 -2.60 15.54 11.06
N GLN A 22 -3.45 16.28 11.77
CA GLN A 22 -4.90 16.18 11.64
C GLN A 22 -5.43 16.89 10.39
N SER A 23 -4.70 17.89 9.89
CA SER A 23 -5.07 18.66 8.71
C SER A 23 -3.81 19.27 8.07
N GLY A 24 -3.88 19.63 6.80
CA GLY A 24 -2.74 20.23 6.08
C GLY A 24 -1.60 19.24 5.86
N GLN A 25 -0.37 19.73 5.97
CA GLN A 25 0.84 18.97 5.70
C GLN A 25 1.03 17.83 6.72
N GLY A 26 0.98 16.59 6.24
CA GLY A 26 1.10 15.38 7.05
C GLY A 26 -0.03 14.38 6.80
N PHE A 27 -0.01 13.28 7.56
CA PHE A 27 -0.97 12.18 7.43
C PHE A 27 -1.61 11.85 8.79
N TRP A 28 -2.82 11.27 8.75
CA TRP A 28 -3.46 10.72 9.95
C TRP A 28 -4.08 9.36 9.68
N ALA A 29 -3.50 8.32 10.31
CA ALA A 29 -3.84 6.93 10.06
C ALA A 29 -3.94 6.61 8.55
N PRO A 30 -2.86 6.87 7.77
CA PRO A 30 -2.88 6.61 6.34
C PRO A 30 -3.10 5.11 6.08
N GLN A 31 -3.80 4.81 4.99
CA GLN A 31 -4.19 3.44 4.63
C GLN A 31 -3.54 2.97 3.35
N ASP A 32 -3.43 3.86 2.38
CA ASP A 32 -2.91 3.52 1.06
C ASP A 32 -2.36 4.75 0.36
N PHE A 33 -1.61 4.56 -0.72
CA PHE A 33 -1.08 5.62 -1.54
C PHE A 33 -0.87 5.15 -2.98
N VAL A 34 -0.89 6.08 -3.91
CA VAL A 34 -0.61 5.82 -5.31
C VAL A 34 0.33 6.86 -5.90
N LEU A 35 1.12 6.43 -6.89
CA LEU A 35 2.11 7.24 -7.58
C LEU A 35 1.54 7.73 -8.91
N GLY A 36 1.48 9.04 -9.10
CA GLY A 36 1.10 9.66 -10.37
C GLY A 36 2.28 9.76 -11.34
N SER A 37 2.01 9.77 -12.63
CA SER A 37 3.00 9.81 -13.72
C SER A 37 3.91 11.05 -13.71
N ASN A 38 3.54 12.09 -12.99
CA ASN A 38 4.29 13.36 -12.87
C ASN A 38 5.12 13.46 -11.57
N GLY A 39 5.42 12.32 -10.90
CA GLY A 39 6.12 12.28 -9.61
C GLY A 39 5.25 12.71 -8.43
N ARG A 40 3.94 12.91 -8.63
CA ARG A 40 2.98 13.22 -7.57
C ARG A 40 2.64 11.96 -6.78
N ILE A 41 2.54 12.10 -5.47
CA ILE A 41 2.12 11.04 -4.55
C ILE A 41 0.78 11.45 -3.96
N TYR A 42 -0.21 10.55 -4.00
CA TYR A 42 -1.50 10.72 -3.35
C TYR A 42 -1.55 9.77 -2.15
N VAL A 43 -1.66 10.30 -0.94
CA VAL A 43 -1.74 9.50 0.30
C VAL A 43 -3.14 9.59 0.87
N LEU A 44 -3.81 8.44 0.95
CA LEU A 44 -5.15 8.29 1.52
C LEU A 44 -5.07 8.13 3.02
N SER A 45 -5.62 9.08 3.76
CA SER A 45 -5.75 9.03 5.22
C SER A 45 -7.18 8.67 5.61
N ARG A 46 -7.33 7.67 6.50
CA ARG A 46 -8.63 7.27 7.08
C ARG A 46 -9.02 8.13 8.27
N GLY A 47 -8.02 8.75 8.93
CA GLY A 47 -8.26 9.46 10.18
C GLY A 47 -8.68 8.55 11.33
N VAL A 48 -9.20 9.15 12.38
CA VAL A 48 -9.75 8.45 13.57
C VAL A 48 -11.02 9.17 13.99
N GLU A 49 -12.05 8.43 14.43
CA GLU A 49 -13.30 8.99 14.98
C GLU A 49 -13.98 10.03 14.07
N GLN A 50 -14.06 9.72 12.79
CA GLN A 50 -14.67 10.60 11.77
C GLN A 50 -13.96 11.95 11.59
N LEU A 51 -12.66 11.99 11.85
CA LEU A 51 -11.80 13.13 11.60
C LEU A 51 -10.59 12.75 10.75
N GLY A 52 -10.18 13.64 9.84
CA GLY A 52 -8.95 13.50 9.09
C GLY A 52 -8.99 12.60 7.85
N GLN A 53 -10.20 12.17 7.43
CA GLN A 53 -10.38 11.48 6.13
C GLN A 53 -10.05 12.45 5.01
N ARG A 54 -9.01 12.14 4.25
CA ARG A 54 -8.57 12.98 3.12
C ARG A 54 -7.55 12.26 2.24
N ILE A 55 -7.31 12.84 1.09
CA ILE A 55 -6.20 12.52 0.22
C ILE A 55 -5.23 13.70 0.23
N SER A 56 -3.99 13.47 0.66
CA SER A 56 -2.91 14.47 0.64
C SER A 56 -2.13 14.33 -0.65
N LYS A 57 -1.88 15.45 -1.36
CA LYS A 57 -1.04 15.51 -2.57
C LYS A 57 0.35 16.03 -2.21
N LEU A 58 1.40 15.32 -2.61
CA LEU A 58 2.80 15.69 -2.37
C LEU A 58 3.69 15.14 -3.49
N ASN A 59 4.99 15.38 -3.39
CA ASN A 59 6.01 14.79 -4.27
C ASN A 59 7.18 14.22 -3.47
N PHE A 60 8.15 13.61 -4.15
CA PHE A 60 9.35 13.03 -3.52
C PHE A 60 10.27 14.08 -2.89
N ASP A 61 10.20 15.36 -3.30
CA ASP A 61 10.91 16.48 -2.69
C ASP A 61 10.22 17.01 -1.42
N GLN A 62 9.25 16.24 -0.89
CA GLN A 62 8.46 16.58 0.30
C GLN A 62 7.65 17.89 0.18
N GLN A 63 7.35 18.34 -1.04
CA GLN A 63 6.49 19.50 -1.26
C GLN A 63 5.03 19.07 -1.14
N PHE A 64 4.27 19.78 -0.28
CA PHE A 64 2.84 19.57 -0.12
C PHE A 64 2.05 20.39 -1.15
N HIS A 65 1.24 19.71 -1.95
CA HIS A 65 0.44 20.30 -3.03
C HIS A 65 -1.05 20.42 -2.69
N GLY A 66 -1.39 20.34 -1.40
CA GLY A 66 -2.76 20.43 -0.95
C GLY A 66 -3.42 19.08 -0.66
N GLN A 67 -4.72 19.13 -0.38
CA GLN A 67 -5.51 17.96 -0.02
C GLN A 67 -6.94 18.10 -0.54
N PHE A 68 -7.66 16.98 -0.65
CA PHE A 68 -9.08 16.92 -0.99
C PHE A 68 -9.77 15.73 -0.32
N GLY A 69 -11.10 15.70 -0.42
CA GLY A 69 -11.93 14.78 0.34
C GLY A 69 -12.10 15.22 1.79
N SER A 70 -13.10 14.70 2.45
CA SER A 70 -13.42 14.98 3.86
C SER A 70 -14.29 13.87 4.43
N VAL A 71 -14.59 13.94 5.73
CA VAL A 71 -15.48 12.99 6.40
C VAL A 71 -16.94 13.15 5.93
N GLY A 72 -17.61 12.03 5.70
CA GLY A 72 -19.05 11.98 5.40
C GLY A 72 -19.39 10.90 4.38
N ALA A 73 -20.67 10.66 4.19
CA ALA A 73 -21.21 9.73 3.20
C ALA A 73 -21.66 10.43 1.90
N GLU A 74 -21.66 11.77 1.88
CA GLU A 74 -22.08 12.59 0.74
C GLU A 74 -21.05 12.52 -0.39
N ASP A 75 -21.35 13.15 -1.49
CA ASP A 75 -20.50 13.24 -2.67
C ASP A 75 -19.12 13.83 -2.35
N GLY A 76 -18.07 13.14 -2.80
CA GLY A 76 -16.68 13.57 -2.59
C GLY A 76 -16.18 13.41 -1.14
N ARG A 77 -16.93 12.72 -0.27
CA ARG A 77 -16.54 12.45 1.12
C ARG A 77 -16.33 10.98 1.40
N PHE A 78 -15.71 10.67 2.53
CA PHE A 78 -15.34 9.32 2.96
C PHE A 78 -15.84 9.03 4.38
N VAL A 79 -16.24 7.78 4.62
CA VAL A 79 -16.50 7.27 5.98
C VAL A 79 -15.33 6.40 6.43
N TRP A 80 -15.04 5.32 5.69
CA TRP A 80 -13.90 4.44 5.94
C TRP A 80 -13.15 4.15 4.64
N PRO A 81 -12.43 5.13 4.09
CA PRO A 81 -11.69 4.94 2.86
C PRO A 81 -10.55 3.94 3.08
N ARG A 82 -10.31 3.08 2.07
CA ARG A 82 -9.44 1.93 2.22
C ARG A 82 -8.27 1.87 1.27
N SER A 83 -8.52 2.03 0.00
CA SER A 83 -7.50 1.96 -1.05
C SER A 83 -7.71 3.03 -2.10
N ILE A 84 -6.64 3.35 -2.81
CA ILE A 84 -6.59 4.42 -3.81
C ILE A 84 -5.78 3.95 -5.01
N ASP A 85 -6.30 4.18 -6.22
CA ASP A 85 -5.55 3.96 -7.45
C ASP A 85 -5.89 5.02 -8.52
N LEU A 86 -5.06 5.11 -9.55
CA LEU A 86 -5.19 6.05 -10.66
C LEU A 86 -5.46 5.33 -11.97
N ASP A 87 -6.41 5.83 -12.73
CA ASP A 87 -6.53 5.41 -14.12
C ASP A 87 -5.48 6.09 -15.02
N LYS A 88 -5.39 5.65 -16.27
CA LYS A 88 -4.45 6.20 -17.27
C LYS A 88 -4.65 7.68 -17.57
N SER A 89 -5.81 8.26 -17.26
CA SER A 89 -6.09 9.68 -17.42
C SER A 89 -5.73 10.51 -16.18
N GLY A 90 -5.27 9.87 -15.11
CA GLY A 90 -4.92 10.49 -13.82
C GLY A 90 -6.14 10.79 -12.94
N ARG A 91 -7.30 10.17 -13.20
CA ARG A 91 -8.44 10.21 -12.26
C ARG A 91 -8.14 9.32 -11.06
N VAL A 92 -8.55 9.79 -9.90
CA VAL A 92 -8.31 9.13 -8.61
C VAL A 92 -9.54 8.32 -8.23
N PHE A 93 -9.37 7.02 -8.03
CA PHE A 93 -10.40 6.08 -7.59
C PHE A 93 -10.13 5.70 -6.14
N VAL A 94 -11.17 5.70 -5.31
CA VAL A 94 -11.05 5.40 -3.87
C VAL A 94 -12.15 4.44 -3.45
N SER A 95 -11.78 3.32 -2.84
CA SER A 95 -12.71 2.40 -2.20
C SER A 95 -13.08 2.89 -0.79
N ASP A 96 -14.34 2.70 -0.41
CA ASP A 96 -14.83 2.98 0.94
C ASP A 96 -15.61 1.78 1.47
N GLU A 97 -15.03 1.11 2.46
CA GLU A 97 -15.54 -0.16 3.00
C GLU A 97 -16.87 0.00 3.75
N HIS A 98 -17.16 1.19 4.30
CA HIS A 98 -18.39 1.41 5.06
C HIS A 98 -19.61 1.70 4.16
N VAL A 99 -19.41 2.56 3.16
CA VAL A 99 -20.51 2.93 2.25
C VAL A 99 -20.57 2.04 1.01
N ASN A 100 -19.70 1.04 0.90
CA ASN A 100 -19.68 0.03 -0.18
C ASN A 100 -19.66 0.64 -1.57
N ARG A 101 -18.75 1.59 -1.79
CA ARG A 101 -18.65 2.30 -3.07
C ARG A 101 -17.22 2.60 -3.48
N ILE A 102 -17.04 2.91 -4.74
CA ILE A 102 -15.85 3.51 -5.32
C ILE A 102 -16.18 4.96 -5.67
N THR A 103 -15.41 5.90 -5.14
CA THR A 103 -15.57 7.34 -5.38
C THR A 103 -14.47 7.84 -6.31
N ILE A 104 -14.83 8.65 -7.30
CA ILE A 104 -13.94 9.10 -8.36
C ILE A 104 -13.77 10.62 -8.32
N PHE A 105 -12.51 11.05 -8.37
CA PHE A 105 -12.10 12.46 -8.48
C PHE A 105 -11.25 12.65 -9.72
N ASP A 106 -11.11 13.89 -10.18
CA ASP A 106 -10.01 14.20 -11.10
C ASP A 106 -8.66 14.32 -10.37
N GLY A 107 -7.58 14.46 -11.11
CA GLY A 107 -6.22 14.57 -10.55
C GLY A 107 -6.01 15.82 -9.68
N GLU A 108 -6.87 16.83 -9.77
CA GLU A 108 -6.81 18.02 -8.90
C GLU A 108 -7.67 17.88 -7.64
N GLY A 109 -8.53 16.84 -7.57
CA GLY A 109 -9.35 16.51 -6.41
C GLY A 109 -10.78 16.99 -6.48
N ALA A 110 -11.27 17.41 -7.68
CA ALA A 110 -12.68 17.68 -7.87
C ALA A 110 -13.46 16.36 -8.01
N TYR A 111 -14.49 16.18 -7.18
CA TYR A 111 -15.40 15.05 -7.27
C TYR A 111 -16.02 14.94 -8.66
N ARG A 112 -16.12 13.72 -9.20
CA ARG A 112 -16.73 13.44 -10.50
C ARG A 112 -18.00 12.63 -10.37
N TYR A 113 -17.91 11.43 -9.79
CA TYR A 113 -19.03 10.52 -9.55
C TYR A 113 -18.60 9.43 -8.56
N HIS A 114 -19.54 8.58 -8.20
CA HIS A 114 -19.26 7.32 -7.50
C HIS A 114 -20.15 6.21 -8.06
N TRP A 115 -19.76 4.98 -7.81
CA TRP A 115 -20.55 3.80 -8.10
C TRP A 115 -20.31 2.73 -7.03
N GLY A 116 -21.14 1.70 -7.04
CA GLY A 116 -21.16 0.63 -6.04
C GLY A 116 -22.47 0.65 -5.25
N ARG A 117 -22.88 -0.53 -4.86
CA ARG A 117 -24.06 -0.74 -4.02
C ARG A 117 -23.83 -1.94 -3.11
N PRO A 118 -24.34 -1.93 -1.86
CA PRO A 118 -24.13 -3.01 -0.92
C PRO A 118 -24.81 -4.29 -1.37
N GLY A 119 -24.16 -5.45 -1.11
CA GLY A 119 -24.72 -6.76 -1.33
C GLY A 119 -23.69 -7.82 -1.72
N ALA A 120 -24.17 -9.04 -2.01
CA ALA A 120 -23.35 -10.19 -2.37
C ALA A 120 -23.51 -10.65 -3.84
N GLY A 121 -24.45 -10.05 -4.59
CA GLY A 121 -24.65 -10.33 -6.02
C GLY A 121 -23.50 -9.83 -6.89
N ASP A 122 -23.51 -10.15 -8.18
CA ASP A 122 -22.55 -9.66 -9.15
C ASP A 122 -22.67 -8.13 -9.28
N GLY A 123 -21.52 -7.44 -9.22
CA GLY A 123 -21.45 -5.99 -9.21
C GLY A 123 -21.91 -5.32 -7.90
N GLN A 124 -22.31 -6.08 -6.89
CA GLN A 124 -22.52 -5.58 -5.54
C GLN A 124 -21.26 -5.75 -4.69
N LEU A 125 -21.08 -4.89 -3.69
CA LEU A 125 -19.88 -4.85 -2.85
C LEU A 125 -20.26 -5.00 -1.38
N ASN A 126 -19.36 -5.63 -0.61
CA ASN A 126 -19.46 -5.72 0.84
C ASN A 126 -18.07 -5.53 1.46
N GLY A 127 -17.81 -4.34 1.99
CA GLY A 127 -16.50 -3.96 2.50
C GLY A 127 -15.41 -3.94 1.42
N PRO A 128 -15.58 -3.19 0.29
CA PRO A 128 -14.53 -3.11 -0.73
C PRO A 128 -13.25 -2.54 -0.11
N SER A 129 -12.14 -3.26 -0.29
CA SER A 129 -10.84 -2.89 0.25
C SER A 129 -9.86 -2.51 -0.85
N GLY A 130 -8.87 -3.32 -1.19
CA GLY A 130 -7.87 -3.04 -2.21
C GLY A 130 -8.48 -2.85 -3.60
N ILE A 131 -7.93 -1.90 -4.35
CA ILE A 131 -8.27 -1.67 -5.77
C ILE A 131 -7.00 -1.53 -6.59
N ALA A 132 -7.01 -2.01 -7.82
CA ALA A 132 -5.90 -1.87 -8.77
C ALA A 132 -6.40 -1.88 -10.22
N PHE A 133 -5.84 -1.01 -11.06
CA PHE A 133 -6.07 -1.02 -12.49
C PHE A 133 -5.11 -1.97 -13.21
N ASP A 134 -5.61 -2.67 -14.20
CA ASP A 134 -4.78 -3.41 -15.15
C ASP A 134 -4.38 -2.56 -16.37
N SER A 135 -3.61 -3.18 -17.28
CA SER A 135 -3.13 -2.52 -18.51
C SER A 135 -4.27 -2.18 -19.48
N GLN A 136 -5.44 -2.78 -19.34
CA GLN A 136 -6.61 -2.52 -20.18
C GLN A 136 -7.53 -1.44 -19.60
N GLY A 137 -7.25 -0.97 -18.38
CA GLY A 137 -8.07 0.01 -17.67
C GLY A 137 -9.30 -0.61 -17.01
N ILE A 138 -9.26 -1.91 -16.73
CA ILE A 138 -10.23 -2.60 -15.88
C ILE A 138 -9.81 -2.41 -14.42
N LEU A 139 -10.75 -2.07 -13.56
CA LEU A 139 -10.52 -1.93 -12.13
C LEU A 139 -10.85 -3.24 -11.41
N TRP A 140 -9.83 -3.83 -10.82
CA TRP A 140 -9.97 -4.97 -9.92
C TRP A 140 -10.25 -4.47 -8.51
N VAL A 141 -11.27 -5.04 -7.85
CA VAL A 141 -11.74 -4.64 -6.52
C VAL A 141 -11.80 -5.87 -5.62
N VAL A 142 -11.09 -5.80 -4.52
CA VAL A 142 -11.21 -6.79 -3.44
C VAL A 142 -12.51 -6.52 -2.68
N ASP A 143 -13.46 -7.43 -2.80
CA ASP A 143 -14.76 -7.42 -2.12
C ASP A 143 -14.65 -8.26 -0.85
N SER A 144 -13.99 -7.68 0.16
CA SER A 144 -13.37 -8.35 1.31
C SER A 144 -14.32 -9.22 2.11
N LEU A 145 -15.50 -8.69 2.48
CA LEU A 145 -16.48 -9.41 3.29
C LEU A 145 -17.34 -10.40 2.47
N ASN A 146 -17.20 -10.38 1.15
CA ASN A 146 -17.70 -11.40 0.25
C ASN A 146 -16.63 -12.42 -0.17
N HIS A 147 -15.40 -12.30 0.38
CA HIS A 147 -14.28 -13.22 0.15
C HIS A 147 -13.97 -13.47 -1.33
N ARG A 148 -14.00 -12.41 -2.15
CA ARG A 148 -13.80 -12.49 -3.60
C ARG A 148 -13.10 -11.25 -4.15
N VAL A 149 -12.67 -11.35 -5.40
CA VAL A 149 -12.24 -10.23 -6.23
C VAL A 149 -13.23 -10.07 -7.37
N GLN A 150 -13.60 -8.84 -7.69
CA GLN A 150 -14.45 -8.51 -8.84
C GLN A 150 -13.74 -7.51 -9.76
N SER A 151 -13.99 -7.60 -11.06
CA SER A 151 -13.51 -6.61 -12.03
C SER A 151 -14.65 -5.76 -12.59
N PHE A 152 -14.34 -4.50 -12.83
CA PHE A 152 -15.29 -3.49 -13.31
C PHE A 152 -14.63 -2.63 -14.39
N ASN A 153 -15.44 -2.11 -15.31
CA ASN A 153 -14.97 -1.00 -16.10
C ASN A 153 -14.98 0.31 -15.26
N GLN A 154 -14.45 1.39 -15.83
CA GLN A 154 -14.27 2.66 -15.11
C GLN A 154 -15.59 3.31 -14.64
N ILE A 155 -16.74 2.96 -15.23
CA ILE A 155 -18.06 3.47 -14.83
C ILE A 155 -18.80 2.52 -13.88
N GLY A 156 -18.14 1.43 -13.44
CA GLY A 156 -18.68 0.51 -12.44
C GLY A 156 -19.55 -0.61 -12.98
N GLU A 157 -19.48 -0.91 -14.28
CA GLU A 157 -20.14 -2.08 -14.85
C GLU A 157 -19.30 -3.33 -14.58
N PHE A 158 -19.91 -4.31 -13.95
CA PHE A 158 -19.32 -5.60 -13.62
C PHE A 158 -18.86 -6.35 -14.88
N GLN A 159 -17.66 -6.95 -14.81
CA GLN A 159 -17.07 -7.73 -15.89
C GLN A 159 -16.91 -9.20 -15.50
N SER A 160 -16.16 -9.46 -14.41
CA SER A 160 -15.86 -10.82 -13.96
C SER A 160 -15.64 -10.85 -12.44
N LYS A 161 -15.52 -12.07 -11.91
CA LYS A 161 -15.16 -12.30 -10.51
C LYS A 161 -14.45 -13.64 -10.35
N PHE A 162 -13.65 -13.74 -9.30
CA PHE A 162 -13.10 -15.01 -8.83
C PHE A 162 -12.96 -15.02 -7.31
N GLY A 163 -12.79 -16.20 -6.75
CA GLY A 163 -12.65 -16.42 -5.32
C GLY A 163 -13.96 -16.66 -4.59
N ASN A 164 -13.85 -17.34 -3.48
CA ASN A 164 -14.90 -17.65 -2.50
C ASN A 164 -14.25 -17.86 -1.13
N GLN A 165 -15.06 -17.92 -0.08
CA GLN A 165 -14.56 -18.14 1.27
C GLN A 165 -13.89 -19.51 1.42
N GLY A 166 -12.66 -19.52 1.97
CA GLY A 166 -11.94 -20.75 2.27
C GLY A 166 -10.43 -20.54 2.41
N ARG A 167 -9.69 -21.68 2.37
CA ARG A 167 -8.23 -21.74 2.53
C ARG A 167 -7.51 -22.47 1.39
N GLY A 168 -8.25 -23.02 0.45
CA GLY A 168 -7.70 -23.66 -0.75
C GLY A 168 -7.14 -22.63 -1.74
N ASP A 169 -6.60 -23.14 -2.85
CA ASP A 169 -6.10 -22.34 -3.96
C ASP A 169 -7.25 -21.52 -4.56
N GLY A 170 -7.07 -20.22 -4.69
CA GLY A 170 -8.12 -19.33 -5.20
C GLY A 170 -9.24 -19.01 -4.20
N GLU A 171 -9.20 -19.54 -2.98
CA GLU A 171 -10.12 -19.19 -1.90
C GLU A 171 -9.51 -18.09 -1.02
N PHE A 172 -10.35 -17.33 -0.32
CA PHE A 172 -9.93 -16.20 0.51
C PHE A 172 -10.59 -16.20 1.90
N GLU A 173 -9.90 -15.62 2.87
CA GLU A 173 -10.47 -15.24 4.16
C GLU A 173 -10.21 -13.76 4.41
N MET A 174 -11.24 -12.92 4.16
CA MET A 174 -11.12 -11.45 4.28
C MET A 174 -9.90 -10.89 3.54
N PRO A 175 -9.78 -11.06 2.23
CA PRO A 175 -8.66 -10.51 1.44
C PRO A 175 -8.63 -8.99 1.56
N TRP A 176 -7.43 -8.38 1.45
CA TRP A 176 -7.28 -6.96 1.75
C TRP A 176 -6.64 -6.15 0.63
N GLY A 177 -5.33 -6.27 0.43
CA GLY A 177 -4.61 -5.55 -0.61
C GLY A 177 -4.58 -6.29 -1.93
N ILE A 178 -4.37 -5.54 -3.02
CA ILE A 178 -4.26 -6.06 -4.38
C ILE A 178 -3.24 -5.23 -5.16
N CYS A 179 -2.51 -5.84 -6.06
CA CYS A 179 -1.81 -5.16 -7.15
C CYS A 179 -1.89 -5.97 -8.43
N VAL A 180 -1.61 -5.31 -9.55
CA VAL A 180 -1.51 -5.91 -10.88
C VAL A 180 -0.11 -5.67 -11.40
N ASP A 181 0.57 -6.73 -11.90
CA ASP A 181 1.90 -6.62 -12.48
C ASP A 181 1.87 -6.19 -13.95
N GLY A 182 3.05 -6.00 -14.57
CA GLY A 182 3.15 -5.58 -15.97
C GLY A 182 2.67 -6.61 -17.00
N GLU A 183 2.36 -7.83 -16.56
CA GLU A 183 1.81 -8.92 -17.38
C GLU A 183 0.30 -9.13 -17.11
N ASP A 184 -0.33 -8.20 -16.40
CA ASP A 184 -1.73 -8.24 -15.95
C ASP A 184 -2.04 -9.41 -14.98
N ASN A 185 -1.02 -9.98 -14.31
CA ASN A 185 -1.28 -10.91 -13.21
C ASN A 185 -1.70 -10.15 -11.95
N ILE A 186 -2.63 -10.74 -11.21
CA ILE A 186 -3.26 -10.14 -10.04
C ILE A 186 -2.68 -10.76 -8.77
N PHE A 187 -2.18 -9.94 -7.85
CA PHE A 187 -1.68 -10.39 -6.55
C PHE A 187 -2.63 -9.93 -5.46
N VAL A 188 -3.08 -10.84 -4.62
CA VAL A 188 -4.06 -10.54 -3.57
C VAL A 188 -3.49 -10.91 -2.21
N ALA A 189 -3.46 -9.95 -1.29
CA ALA A 189 -3.12 -10.17 0.11
C ALA A 189 -4.33 -10.77 0.85
N ASP A 190 -4.27 -12.07 1.09
CA ASP A 190 -5.30 -12.86 1.77
C ASP A 190 -5.08 -12.79 3.29
N TRP A 191 -5.54 -11.68 3.87
CA TRP A 191 -5.24 -11.24 5.22
C TRP A 191 -5.57 -12.29 6.29
N GLY A 192 -6.75 -12.88 6.23
CA GLY A 192 -7.20 -13.86 7.22
C GLY A 192 -6.51 -15.22 7.09
N ASN A 193 -5.96 -15.55 5.92
CA ASN A 193 -5.20 -16.77 5.68
C ASN A 193 -3.68 -16.58 5.81
N ASN A 194 -3.20 -15.36 6.10
CA ASN A 194 -1.77 -15.03 6.26
C ASN A 194 -0.93 -15.41 5.04
N ARG A 195 -1.41 -15.17 3.84
CA ARG A 195 -0.71 -15.44 2.57
C ARG A 195 -0.96 -14.36 1.53
N VAL A 196 -0.20 -14.38 0.45
CA VAL A 196 -0.49 -13.67 -0.80
C VAL A 196 -0.68 -14.72 -1.89
N GLN A 197 -1.62 -14.51 -2.79
CA GLN A 197 -1.83 -15.38 -3.95
C GLN A 197 -1.68 -14.58 -5.24
N LYS A 198 -1.00 -15.16 -6.24
CA LYS A 198 -0.91 -14.66 -7.62
C LYS A 198 -1.92 -15.37 -8.49
N PHE A 199 -2.63 -14.61 -9.32
CA PHE A 199 -3.63 -15.10 -10.26
C PHE A 199 -3.34 -14.62 -11.67
N SER A 200 -3.80 -15.38 -12.67
CA SER A 200 -3.93 -14.86 -14.04
C SER A 200 -5.07 -13.84 -14.11
N SER A 201 -5.15 -13.12 -15.23
CA SER A 201 -6.28 -12.21 -15.57
C SER A 201 -7.65 -12.93 -15.62
N GLU A 202 -7.66 -14.24 -15.83
CA GLU A 202 -8.86 -15.08 -15.83
C GLU A 202 -9.24 -15.58 -14.41
N GLY A 203 -8.40 -15.29 -13.39
CA GLY A 203 -8.63 -15.69 -12.00
C GLY A 203 -8.11 -17.09 -11.64
N GLU A 204 -7.21 -17.67 -12.43
CA GLU A 204 -6.55 -18.93 -12.09
C GLU A 204 -5.41 -18.69 -11.09
N CYS A 205 -5.39 -19.42 -9.98
CA CYS A 205 -4.32 -19.31 -8.98
C CYS A 205 -3.02 -19.92 -9.52
N LEU A 206 -1.98 -19.10 -9.61
CA LEU A 206 -0.68 -19.45 -10.21
C LEU A 206 0.39 -19.75 -9.16
N VAL A 207 0.51 -18.91 -8.13
CA VAL A 207 1.55 -19.00 -7.10
C VAL A 207 0.97 -18.57 -5.75
N GLN A 208 1.41 -19.21 -4.68
CA GLN A 208 1.16 -18.78 -3.30
C GLN A 208 2.47 -18.33 -2.65
N PHE A 209 2.38 -17.22 -1.92
CA PHE A 209 3.44 -16.66 -1.10
C PHE A 209 3.02 -16.83 0.36
N GLU A 210 3.54 -17.87 0.99
CA GLU A 210 3.22 -18.21 2.36
C GLU A 210 4.49 -18.55 3.14
N SER A 211 4.35 -18.86 4.42
CA SER A 211 5.49 -19.22 5.25
C SER A 211 6.22 -20.46 4.72
N SER A 212 7.54 -20.41 4.81
CA SER A 212 8.35 -21.60 4.57
C SER A 212 8.06 -22.66 5.66
N LYS A 213 8.24 -23.95 5.34
CA LYS A 213 8.15 -25.04 6.32
C LYS A 213 9.13 -24.89 7.52
N THR A 214 10.04 -23.91 7.45
CA THR A 214 11.02 -23.59 8.49
C THR A 214 10.57 -22.47 9.42
N GLY A 215 9.39 -21.85 9.20
CA GLY A 215 8.89 -20.69 9.96
C GLY A 215 9.58 -19.37 9.62
N VAL A 216 10.58 -19.38 8.75
CA VAL A 216 11.21 -18.16 8.23
C VAL A 216 10.31 -17.59 7.14
N GLY A 217 9.92 -16.33 7.29
CA GLY A 217 9.03 -15.68 6.33
C GLY A 217 7.54 -15.83 6.64
N ASP A 218 7.15 -16.28 7.85
CA ASP A 218 5.75 -16.34 8.24
C ASP A 218 5.09 -14.96 8.15
N LEU A 219 4.02 -14.86 7.36
CA LEU A 219 3.19 -13.67 7.26
C LEU A 219 2.17 -13.63 8.41
N LYS A 220 1.82 -12.42 8.83
CA LYS A 220 0.76 -12.18 9.81
C LYS A 220 -0.09 -11.00 9.40
N GLY A 221 -1.24 -11.28 8.81
CA GLY A 221 -2.14 -10.27 8.28
C GLY A 221 -1.48 -9.41 7.20
N PRO A 222 -1.08 -9.98 6.04
CA PRO A 222 -0.56 -9.19 4.94
C PRO A 222 -1.60 -8.17 4.48
N SER A 223 -1.21 -6.90 4.36
CA SER A 223 -2.15 -5.81 4.08
C SER A 223 -2.00 -5.18 2.71
N GLY A 224 -0.81 -5.20 2.14
CA GLY A 224 -0.52 -4.68 0.81
C GLY A 224 0.52 -5.54 0.10
N VAL A 225 0.54 -5.46 -1.21
CA VAL A 225 1.47 -6.17 -2.08
C VAL A 225 1.86 -5.28 -3.26
N ALA A 226 3.11 -5.36 -3.69
CA ALA A 226 3.62 -4.72 -4.90
C ALA A 226 4.62 -5.65 -5.58
N VAL A 227 4.80 -5.47 -6.89
CA VAL A 227 5.73 -6.25 -7.70
C VAL A 227 6.61 -5.30 -8.49
N ASP A 228 7.91 -5.53 -8.52
CA ASP A 228 8.83 -4.76 -9.35
C ASP A 228 9.03 -5.38 -10.73
N SER A 229 9.77 -4.67 -11.59
CA SER A 229 10.03 -5.10 -12.98
C SER A 229 10.92 -6.36 -13.08
N ASP A 230 11.58 -6.76 -11.99
CA ASP A 230 12.39 -8.00 -11.92
C ASP A 230 11.53 -9.19 -11.45
N GLY A 231 10.26 -8.93 -11.07
CA GLY A 231 9.31 -9.92 -10.56
C GLY A 231 9.46 -10.18 -9.05
N ASP A 232 10.24 -9.38 -8.33
CA ASP A 232 10.29 -9.49 -6.87
C ASP A 232 9.01 -8.93 -6.25
N VAL A 233 8.47 -9.66 -5.28
CA VAL A 233 7.18 -9.39 -4.64
C VAL A 233 7.41 -8.85 -3.22
N TYR A 234 6.88 -7.67 -2.96
CA TYR A 234 6.98 -6.95 -1.69
C TYR A 234 5.65 -7.05 -0.95
N VAL A 235 5.66 -7.55 0.27
CA VAL A 235 4.44 -7.78 1.07
C VAL A 235 4.53 -7.03 2.38
N THR A 236 3.60 -6.13 2.66
CA THR A 236 3.49 -5.51 3.98
C THR A 236 2.92 -6.51 4.98
N ASP A 237 3.79 -7.01 5.84
CA ASP A 237 3.50 -7.97 6.91
C ASP A 237 3.09 -7.19 8.17
N TRP A 238 1.84 -6.71 8.15
CA TRP A 238 1.29 -5.74 9.10
C TRP A 238 1.42 -6.18 10.56
N GLY A 239 1.13 -7.44 10.84
CA GLY A 239 1.18 -7.99 12.20
C GLY A 239 2.59 -8.22 12.73
N ASN A 240 3.59 -8.32 11.84
CA ASN A 240 5.00 -8.52 12.18
C ASN A 240 5.84 -7.25 12.00
N HIS A 241 5.22 -6.13 11.62
CA HIS A 241 5.87 -4.83 11.50
C HIS A 241 7.07 -4.79 10.53
N ARG A 242 6.98 -5.47 9.41
CA ARG A 242 8.03 -5.58 8.38
C ARG A 242 7.45 -5.60 6.97
N VAL A 243 8.30 -5.43 5.96
CA VAL A 243 7.97 -5.73 4.57
C VAL A 243 8.77 -6.96 4.18
N GLN A 244 8.12 -8.03 3.79
CA GLN A 244 8.78 -9.24 3.29
C GLN A 244 8.96 -9.16 1.79
N ILE A 245 10.06 -9.73 1.31
CA ILE A 245 10.43 -9.77 -0.10
C ILE A 245 10.55 -11.22 -0.52
N TYR A 246 9.88 -11.56 -1.60
CA TYR A 246 9.91 -12.87 -2.24
C TYR A 246 10.37 -12.73 -3.69
N ASP A 247 10.93 -13.77 -4.26
CA ASP A 247 11.13 -13.84 -5.70
C ASP A 247 9.83 -14.19 -6.44
N SER A 248 9.87 -14.17 -7.77
CA SER A 248 8.71 -14.47 -8.63
C SER A 248 8.14 -15.89 -8.48
N LYS A 249 8.88 -16.79 -7.83
CA LYS A 249 8.46 -18.19 -7.58
C LYS A 249 7.88 -18.38 -6.17
N GLY A 250 7.77 -17.30 -5.38
CA GLY A 250 7.27 -17.35 -4.02
C GLY A 250 8.33 -17.73 -2.97
N ILE A 251 9.61 -17.75 -3.33
CA ILE A 251 10.68 -18.06 -2.40
C ILE A 251 11.05 -16.79 -1.60
N TYR A 252 11.03 -16.90 -0.27
CA TYR A 252 11.44 -15.81 0.61
C TYR A 252 12.90 -15.39 0.38
N VAL A 253 13.12 -14.11 0.19
CA VAL A 253 14.43 -13.50 -0.02
C VAL A 253 14.94 -12.84 1.26
N THR A 254 14.22 -11.85 1.78
CA THR A 254 14.59 -11.08 2.97
C THR A 254 13.39 -10.27 3.49
N ALA A 255 13.64 -9.46 4.53
CA ALA A 255 12.65 -8.49 5.01
C ALA A 255 13.30 -7.15 5.32
N LEU A 256 12.60 -6.06 4.99
CA LEU A 256 12.90 -4.72 5.49
C LEU A 256 12.15 -4.52 6.81
N VAL A 257 12.84 -3.95 7.80
CA VAL A 257 12.29 -3.77 9.16
C VAL A 257 12.12 -2.30 9.57
N GLY A 258 12.42 -1.38 8.65
CA GLY A 258 12.37 0.06 8.89
C GLY A 258 13.71 0.61 9.36
N ASP A 259 14.14 1.72 8.75
CA ASP A 259 15.48 2.29 8.94
C ASP A 259 15.50 3.82 8.99
N ALA A 260 14.36 4.47 9.29
CA ALA A 260 14.20 5.92 9.30
C ALA A 260 14.88 6.57 10.52
N GLN A 261 16.21 6.60 10.53
CA GLN A 261 17.04 7.19 11.61
C GLN A 261 16.84 8.71 11.69
N GLU A 262 16.69 9.36 10.54
CA GLU A 262 16.42 10.78 10.47
C GLU A 262 14.92 11.04 10.26
N PRO A 263 14.35 12.07 10.90
CA PRO A 263 13.00 12.51 10.64
C PRO A 263 12.83 13.01 9.21
N SER A 264 11.60 13.00 8.69
CA SER A 264 11.28 13.73 7.45
C SER A 264 11.51 15.23 7.62
N ASP A 265 11.66 15.98 6.51
CA ASP A 265 11.82 17.43 6.55
C ASP A 265 10.66 18.12 7.29
N TRP A 266 9.44 17.60 7.13
CA TRP A 266 8.27 18.10 7.83
C TRP A 266 8.38 17.92 9.34
N ALA A 267 8.75 16.70 9.77
CA ALA A 267 8.94 16.39 11.19
C ALA A 267 10.14 17.14 11.78
N GLN A 268 11.24 17.29 11.02
CA GLN A 268 12.42 18.02 11.45
C GLN A 268 12.13 19.50 11.68
N THR A 269 11.34 20.13 10.79
CA THR A 269 10.87 21.50 10.95
C THR A 269 10.08 21.68 12.24
N TYR A 270 9.17 20.76 12.53
CA TYR A 270 8.39 20.76 13.76
C TYR A 270 9.25 20.55 15.01
N ILE A 271 10.21 19.62 14.97
CA ILE A 271 11.15 19.33 16.06
C ILE A 271 11.98 20.59 16.35
N ASN A 272 12.53 21.23 15.32
CA ASN A 272 13.40 22.42 15.44
C ASN A 272 12.67 23.62 16.07
N ALA A 273 11.37 23.74 15.85
CA ALA A 273 10.53 24.77 16.43
C ALA A 273 10.22 24.55 17.94
N ASN A 274 10.53 23.35 18.49
CA ASN A 274 10.12 22.93 19.83
C ASN A 274 11.34 22.51 20.69
N PRO A 275 11.96 23.43 21.46
CA PRO A 275 13.15 23.13 22.27
C PRO A 275 13.00 21.97 23.26
N ASP A 276 11.80 21.75 23.80
CA ASP A 276 11.55 20.65 24.73
C ASP A 276 11.52 19.29 24.03
N ILE A 277 11.03 19.24 22.79
CA ILE A 277 11.12 18.03 21.97
C ILE A 277 12.58 17.71 21.67
N ILE A 278 13.39 18.70 21.33
CA ILE A 278 14.84 18.53 21.10
C ILE A 278 15.51 17.91 22.34
N LYS A 279 15.23 18.46 23.53
CA LYS A 279 15.78 17.96 24.80
C LYS A 279 15.32 16.51 25.10
N ALA A 280 14.04 16.23 24.88
CA ALA A 280 13.49 14.89 25.08
C ALA A 280 14.13 13.85 24.15
N ARG A 281 14.26 14.16 22.84
CA ARG A 281 14.87 13.28 21.84
C ARG A 281 16.33 12.96 22.14
N ARG A 282 17.11 13.92 22.67
CA ARG A 282 18.52 13.69 23.07
C ARG A 282 18.69 12.68 24.20
N ARG A 283 17.65 12.38 24.96
CA ARG A 283 17.66 11.48 26.13
C ARG A 283 16.93 10.17 25.86
N ALA A 284 16.15 10.10 24.79
CA ALA A 284 15.35 8.93 24.44
C ALA A 284 16.15 7.92 23.61
N ASN A 285 15.81 6.64 23.76
CA ASN A 285 16.18 5.63 22.75
C ASN A 285 15.24 5.81 21.55
N LEU A 286 15.78 6.27 20.42
CA LEU A 286 15.03 6.52 19.19
C LEU A 286 14.95 5.30 18.26
N GLU A 287 15.67 4.22 18.54
CA GLU A 287 15.66 3.02 17.70
C GLU A 287 14.25 2.50 17.39
N PRO A 288 13.31 2.44 18.36
CA PRO A 288 11.95 2.03 18.04
C PRO A 288 11.22 2.97 17.05
N GLU A 289 11.64 4.24 16.94
CA GLU A 289 11.09 5.18 15.96
C GLU A 289 11.56 4.88 14.53
N TRP A 290 12.74 4.30 14.36
CA TRP A 290 13.29 3.99 13.04
C TRP A 290 12.57 2.82 12.38
N ARG A 291 12.11 1.87 13.20
CA ARG A 291 11.50 0.62 12.76
C ARG A 291 10.08 0.84 12.24
N PHE A 292 9.66 -0.01 11.31
CA PHE A 292 8.27 -0.02 10.86
C PHE A 292 7.32 -0.30 12.03
N ARG A 293 6.19 0.37 11.97
CA ARG A 293 5.07 0.08 12.86
C ARG A 293 3.77 0.02 12.07
N ARG A 294 3.31 -1.20 11.80
CA ARG A 294 2.16 -1.51 10.97
C ARG A 294 2.29 -0.89 9.57
N PRO A 295 3.23 -1.37 8.75
CA PRO A 295 3.26 -1.00 7.34
C PRO A 295 1.95 -1.50 6.71
N VAL A 296 1.27 -0.62 5.96
CA VAL A 296 -0.08 -0.92 5.44
C VAL A 296 -0.12 -1.02 3.93
N ALA A 297 0.74 -0.30 3.23
CA ALA A 297 0.85 -0.32 1.79
C ALA A 297 2.31 -0.25 1.35
N VAL A 298 2.61 -0.82 0.21
CA VAL A 298 3.90 -0.77 -0.47
C VAL A 298 3.67 -0.57 -1.96
N ASN A 299 4.53 0.18 -2.62
CA ASN A 299 4.56 0.35 -4.06
C ASN A 299 6.01 0.42 -4.53
N VAL A 300 6.26 0.08 -5.79
CA VAL A 300 7.57 0.20 -6.44
C VAL A 300 7.40 1.02 -7.70
N ASP A 301 8.22 2.06 -7.86
CA ASP A 301 8.17 2.90 -9.03
C ASP A 301 9.13 2.44 -10.15
N SER A 302 9.09 3.15 -11.28
CA SER A 302 9.94 2.87 -12.44
C SER A 302 11.44 3.04 -12.18
N ASP A 303 11.81 3.78 -11.13
CA ASP A 303 13.20 3.99 -10.71
C ASP A 303 13.68 2.92 -9.71
N ASN A 304 12.86 1.88 -9.46
CA ASN A 304 13.08 0.83 -8.44
C ASN A 304 13.17 1.39 -7.01
N ARG A 305 12.47 2.51 -6.73
CA ARG A 305 12.26 2.94 -5.36
C ARG A 305 11.12 2.12 -4.77
N ILE A 306 11.39 1.51 -3.62
CA ILE A 306 10.41 0.81 -2.82
C ILE A 306 9.88 1.80 -1.79
N ILE A 307 8.60 2.12 -1.88
CA ILE A 307 7.94 3.09 -1.01
C ILE A 307 7.03 2.33 -0.06
N VAL A 308 7.21 2.48 1.24
CA VAL A 308 6.45 1.77 2.28
C VAL A 308 5.68 2.78 3.12
N LEU A 309 4.37 2.65 3.19
CA LEU A 309 3.49 3.49 4.01
C LEU A 309 3.25 2.85 5.38
N GLU A 310 3.47 3.63 6.42
CA GLU A 310 3.25 3.22 7.81
C GLU A 310 2.03 3.94 8.42
N SER A 311 1.02 3.17 8.82
CA SER A 311 -0.19 3.73 9.41
C SER A 311 0.07 4.38 10.78
N TYR A 312 0.87 3.75 11.66
CA TYR A 312 1.13 4.23 13.03
C TYR A 312 2.22 5.29 13.14
N ARG A 313 3.14 5.37 12.16
CA ARG A 313 4.20 6.38 12.11
C ARG A 313 3.84 7.55 11.19
N HIS A 314 2.72 7.45 10.48
CA HIS A 314 2.21 8.52 9.61
C HIS A 314 3.24 9.02 8.61
N ARG A 315 3.96 8.08 7.97
CA ARG A 315 5.05 8.41 7.04
C ARG A 315 5.20 7.35 5.95
N LEU A 316 5.91 7.75 4.90
CA LEU A 316 6.47 6.88 3.88
C LEU A 316 7.95 6.68 4.19
N GLN A 317 8.46 5.45 4.11
CA GLN A 317 9.90 5.16 4.05
C GLN A 317 10.28 4.74 2.64
N ILE A 318 11.38 5.27 2.14
CA ILE A 318 11.83 5.06 0.76
C ILE A 318 13.15 4.32 0.77
N TYR A 319 13.20 3.25 -0.03
CA TYR A 319 14.38 2.42 -0.26
C TYR A 319 14.67 2.39 -1.75
N ASN A 320 15.94 2.27 -2.11
CA ASN A 320 16.40 2.05 -3.47
C ASN A 320 16.85 0.60 -3.63
N LYS A 321 16.29 -0.12 -4.61
CA LYS A 321 16.82 -1.41 -5.04
C LYS A 321 17.97 -1.15 -6.01
N VAL A 322 19.18 -1.54 -5.64
CA VAL A 322 20.38 -1.37 -6.48
C VAL A 322 20.39 -2.45 -7.56
N ARG A 323 20.41 -2.03 -8.82
CA ARG A 323 20.55 -2.92 -9.99
C ARG A 323 22.03 -3.22 -10.26
N GLY A 324 22.31 -4.43 -10.75
CA GLY A 324 23.64 -4.82 -11.21
C GLY A 324 24.68 -5.00 -10.10
N TYR A 325 24.23 -5.29 -8.87
CA TYR A 325 25.13 -5.63 -7.79
C TYR A 325 25.79 -6.99 -8.06
N GLU A 326 27.11 -6.99 -8.21
CA GLU A 326 27.91 -8.21 -8.24
C GLU A 326 28.43 -8.49 -6.82
N GLU A 327 28.07 -9.64 -6.27
CA GLU A 327 28.63 -10.11 -5.01
C GLU A 327 30.14 -10.40 -5.23
N HIS A 328 30.99 -9.50 -4.77
CA HIS A 328 32.43 -9.77 -4.76
C HIS A 328 32.72 -10.82 -3.69
N SER A 329 33.09 -12.03 -4.12
CA SER A 329 33.60 -13.03 -3.21
C SER A 329 34.95 -12.52 -2.62
N ILE A 330 34.85 -11.98 -1.40
CA ILE A 330 36.08 -11.70 -0.61
C ILE A 330 36.58 -13.04 -0.13
N ASN A 331 37.57 -13.60 -0.84
CA ASN A 331 38.39 -14.69 -0.30
C ASN A 331 39.27 -14.10 0.79
N LEU A 332 38.83 -14.20 2.04
CA LEU A 332 39.67 -14.00 3.23
C LEU A 332 40.35 -15.30 3.62
#